data_54bc7a7a9e351bc0049f7e97aa127130
#
_entry.id   54bc7a7a9e351bc0049f7e97aa127130
#
_cell.length_a   1.000
_cell.length_b   1.000
_cell.length_c   1.000
_cell.angle_alpha   90.00
_cell.angle_beta   90.00
_cell.angle_gamma   90.00
#
_symmetry.space_group_name_H-M   'P 1'
#
loop_
_entity.id
_entity.type
_entity.pdbx_description
1 polymer ?
#
loop_
_entity_poly.entity_id
_entity_poly.type
_entity_poly.pdbx_seq_one_letter_code
_entity_poly.pdbx_strand_id
1 'polypeptide(L)'
;MFRPRQYFFLLLVLAATTLPAAELRVGNSYQLIFTDVDQERLATSDGHVSIVSVVTRENEAKAQALGNRVPQQYYGDPKYRLINIVNFQQGIFAPLRGVIMAIIRHRLDAEAKNLQKVYTERKLKRNPRDDIYVVADFDGKAVSQLGMAPKSPEFAVFVFDGRGRLVRRWNDVPSAEALTAALQEAR
;
A
#
# COMPACT_ATOMS: atom_id res chain seq x y z
N MET A 1 64.93 30.38 -1.64
CA MET A 1 64.32 29.90 -0.37
C MET A 1 62.82 29.88 -0.52
N PHE A 2 62.27 28.80 -1.06
CA PHE A 2 60.82 28.64 -1.34
C PHE A 2 60.21 27.85 -0.21
N ARG A 3 59.19 28.42 0.48
CA ARG A 3 58.35 27.72 1.49
C ARG A 3 57.13 27.10 0.79
N PRO A 4 56.84 25.75 0.95
CA PRO A 4 55.63 25.17 0.43
C PRO A 4 54.47 25.50 1.35
N ARG A 5 53.41 26.05 0.74
CA ARG A 5 52.11 26.32 1.38
C ARG A 5 51.32 25.00 1.46
N GLN A 6 51.16 24.46 2.65
CA GLN A 6 50.33 23.27 2.90
C GLN A 6 48.85 23.73 2.84
N TYR A 7 48.13 23.20 1.85
CA TYR A 7 46.65 23.31 1.80
C TYR A 7 46.08 22.17 2.59
N PHE A 8 45.51 22.47 3.75
CA PHE A 8 44.76 21.55 4.58
C PHE A 8 43.36 21.42 3.95
N PHE A 9 43.14 20.35 3.18
CA PHE A 9 41.79 19.99 2.69
C PHE A 9 40.99 19.38 3.85
N LEU A 10 40.09 20.18 4.43
CA LEU A 10 39.11 19.71 5.41
C LEU A 10 38.02 18.93 4.67
N LEU A 11 38.12 17.61 4.68
CA LEU A 11 37.11 16.71 4.11
C LEU A 11 35.92 16.66 5.06
N LEU A 12 34.86 17.45 4.75
CA LEU A 12 33.60 17.43 5.49
C LEU A 12 32.82 16.17 5.08
N VAL A 13 32.94 15.10 5.88
CA VAL A 13 32.13 13.89 5.72
C VAL A 13 30.70 14.20 6.20
N LEU A 14 29.81 14.50 5.26
CA LEU A 14 28.37 14.56 5.54
C LEU A 14 27.88 13.13 5.81
N ALA A 15 27.76 12.76 7.09
CA ALA A 15 27.08 11.54 7.48
C ALA A 15 25.57 11.73 7.19
N ALA A 16 25.09 11.13 6.13
CA ALA A 16 23.67 11.02 5.85
C ALA A 16 23.04 10.11 6.91
N THR A 17 22.54 10.70 7.99
CA THR A 17 21.71 10.00 8.96
C THR A 17 20.38 9.68 8.29
N THR A 18 20.17 8.42 7.91
CA THR A 18 18.85 7.91 7.52
C THR A 18 17.99 7.91 8.79
N LEU A 19 17.18 8.95 8.95
CA LEU A 19 16.14 8.95 9.99
C LEU A 19 15.21 7.77 9.71
N PRO A 20 14.89 6.93 10.71
CA PRO A 20 13.88 5.90 10.55
C PRO A 20 12.57 6.57 10.16
N ALA A 21 11.83 6.00 9.20
CA ALA A 21 10.52 6.50 8.83
C ALA A 21 9.66 6.58 10.08
N ALA A 22 9.12 7.77 10.38
CA ALA A 22 8.31 7.95 11.57
C ALA A 22 7.03 7.10 11.45
N GLU A 23 6.76 6.29 12.46
CA GLU A 23 5.56 5.46 12.52
C GLU A 23 4.30 6.32 12.45
N LEU A 24 3.33 5.92 11.61
CA LEU A 24 2.07 6.63 11.49
C LEU A 24 1.25 6.49 12.78
N ARG A 25 0.70 7.61 13.24
CA ARG A 25 -0.13 7.66 14.46
C ARG A 25 -1.60 7.74 14.10
N VAL A 26 -2.42 6.88 14.73
CA VAL A 26 -3.88 6.93 14.62
C VAL A 26 -4.40 8.31 15.04
N GLY A 27 -5.35 8.83 14.31
CA GLY A 27 -5.93 10.16 14.51
C GLY A 27 -5.28 11.28 13.67
N ASN A 28 -4.04 11.10 13.20
CA ASN A 28 -3.35 12.08 12.35
C ASN A 28 -3.72 11.90 10.88
N SER A 29 -3.64 12.98 10.09
CA SER A 29 -3.87 12.98 8.65
C SER A 29 -2.55 12.90 7.87
N TYR A 30 -2.56 12.11 6.81
CA TYR A 30 -1.41 11.83 5.95
C TYR A 30 -1.82 11.90 4.47
N GLN A 31 -1.02 12.56 3.65
CA GLN A 31 -1.20 12.59 2.19
C GLN A 31 -0.23 11.61 1.54
N LEU A 32 -0.55 10.32 1.65
CA LEU A 32 0.24 9.27 1.03
C LEU A 32 -0.21 9.08 -0.42
N ILE A 33 0.76 8.86 -1.31
CA ILE A 33 0.50 8.70 -2.74
C ILE A 33 1.16 7.41 -3.20
N PHE A 34 0.36 6.55 -3.80
CA PHE A 34 0.82 5.31 -4.40
C PHE A 34 0.52 5.33 -5.90
N THR A 35 1.29 4.56 -6.65
CA THR A 35 1.00 4.26 -8.07
C THR A 35 0.78 2.76 -8.17
N ASP A 36 -0.37 2.38 -8.67
CA ASP A 36 -0.70 0.97 -8.83
C ASP A 36 -0.06 0.35 -10.08
N VAL A 37 -0.31 -0.95 -10.31
CA VAL A 37 0.24 -1.68 -11.45
C VAL A 37 -0.31 -1.22 -12.80
N ASP A 38 -1.44 -0.53 -12.82
CA ASP A 38 -2.07 0.04 -14.01
C ASP A 38 -1.75 1.53 -14.21
N GLN A 39 -0.81 2.06 -13.42
CA GLN A 39 -0.34 3.45 -13.42
C GLN A 39 -1.38 4.44 -12.90
N GLU A 40 -2.41 3.96 -12.20
CA GLU A 40 -3.35 4.82 -11.51
C GLU A 40 -2.71 5.42 -10.26
N ARG A 41 -2.96 6.71 -10.04
CA ARG A 41 -2.50 7.43 -8.85
C ARG A 41 -3.55 7.32 -7.74
N LEU A 42 -3.16 6.72 -6.63
CA LEU A 42 -4.00 6.49 -5.45
C LEU A 42 -3.49 7.39 -4.31
N ALA A 43 -4.33 8.28 -3.81
CA ALA A 43 -3.97 9.13 -2.67
C ALA A 43 -4.88 8.84 -1.47
N THR A 44 -4.35 8.82 -0.24
CA THR A 44 -5.16 8.57 0.96
C THR A 44 -6.12 9.72 1.28
N SER A 45 -5.94 10.89 0.66
CA SER A 45 -6.71 12.12 0.93
C SER A 45 -7.51 12.62 -0.29
N ASP A 46 -7.97 11.72 -1.16
CA ASP A 46 -8.70 12.04 -2.39
C ASP A 46 -10.22 11.78 -2.32
N GLY A 47 -10.75 11.69 -1.11
CA GLY A 47 -12.19 11.51 -0.87
C GLY A 47 -12.62 10.05 -0.67
N HIS A 48 -11.70 9.06 -0.84
CA HIS A 48 -12.01 7.65 -0.65
C HIS A 48 -11.64 7.17 0.75
N VAL A 49 -12.49 6.36 1.36
CA VAL A 49 -12.11 5.52 2.50
C VAL A 49 -11.20 4.42 1.97
N SER A 50 -9.95 4.40 2.41
CA SER A 50 -8.94 3.47 1.89
C SER A 50 -8.54 2.44 2.94
N ILE A 51 -8.70 1.17 2.63
CA ILE A 51 -8.07 0.06 3.35
C ILE A 51 -6.75 -0.20 2.63
N VAL A 52 -5.63 -0.02 3.31
CA VAL A 52 -4.29 -0.28 2.75
C VAL A 52 -3.68 -1.46 3.48
N SER A 53 -3.33 -2.52 2.75
CA SER A 53 -2.59 -3.64 3.32
C SER A 53 -1.17 -3.70 2.78
N VAL A 54 -0.21 -4.07 3.64
CA VAL A 54 1.16 -4.39 3.24
C VAL A 54 1.33 -5.90 3.28
N VAL A 55 1.75 -6.46 2.15
CA VAL A 55 1.80 -7.90 1.92
C VAL A 55 3.17 -8.28 1.37
N THR A 56 3.71 -9.39 1.83
CA THR A 56 4.87 -10.07 1.23
C THR A 56 4.42 -11.42 0.67
N ARG A 57 5.32 -12.12 -0.01
CA ARG A 57 5.06 -13.47 -0.51
C ARG A 57 4.71 -14.45 0.62
N GLU A 58 5.36 -14.29 1.78
CA GLU A 58 5.20 -15.20 2.93
C GLU A 58 3.85 -15.03 3.62
N ASN A 59 3.20 -13.87 3.45
CA ASN A 59 1.94 -13.56 4.13
C ASN A 59 0.77 -13.28 3.16
N GLU A 60 0.86 -13.72 1.89
CA GLU A 60 -0.19 -13.55 0.87
C GLU A 60 -1.57 -14.06 1.32
N ALA A 61 -1.60 -15.17 2.08
CA ALA A 61 -2.84 -15.72 2.65
C ALA A 61 -3.57 -14.72 3.58
N LYS A 62 -2.82 -13.81 4.25
CA LYS A 62 -3.42 -12.77 5.09
C LYS A 62 -4.15 -11.70 4.26
N ALA A 63 -3.65 -11.38 3.07
CA ALA A 63 -4.33 -10.47 2.15
C ALA A 63 -5.68 -11.06 1.69
N GLN A 64 -5.70 -12.34 1.34
CA GLN A 64 -6.95 -13.05 1.03
C GLN A 64 -7.92 -13.05 2.21
N ALA A 65 -7.42 -13.37 3.41
CA ALA A 65 -8.23 -13.36 4.63
C ALA A 65 -8.80 -11.96 4.93
N LEU A 66 -8.03 -10.89 4.68
CA LEU A 66 -8.50 -9.51 4.80
C LEU A 66 -9.62 -9.22 3.79
N GLY A 67 -9.42 -9.55 2.52
CA GLY A 67 -10.43 -9.38 1.48
C GLY A 67 -11.76 -10.05 1.87
N ASN A 68 -11.71 -11.29 2.36
CA ASN A 68 -12.89 -12.03 2.80
C ASN A 68 -13.61 -11.41 4.03
N ARG A 69 -12.94 -10.52 4.77
CA ARG A 69 -13.52 -9.81 5.92
C ARG A 69 -14.08 -8.44 5.58
N VAL A 70 -13.80 -7.91 4.38
CA VAL A 70 -14.45 -6.69 3.91
C VAL A 70 -15.94 -6.99 3.72
N PRO A 71 -16.85 -6.24 4.39
CA PRO A 71 -18.27 -6.49 4.24
C PRO A 71 -18.73 -6.28 2.79
N GLN A 72 -19.56 -7.20 2.29
CA GLN A 72 -20.01 -7.20 0.89
C GLN A 72 -20.66 -5.89 0.45
N GLN A 73 -21.26 -5.16 1.38
CA GLN A 73 -21.89 -3.86 1.09
C GLN A 73 -20.92 -2.80 0.56
N TYR A 74 -19.61 -2.96 0.80
CA TYR A 74 -18.58 -2.03 0.33
C TYR A 74 -17.99 -2.42 -1.04
N TYR A 75 -18.27 -3.64 -1.54
CA TYR A 75 -17.81 -4.03 -2.87
C TYR A 75 -18.51 -3.20 -3.95
N GLY A 76 -17.71 -2.59 -4.83
CA GLY A 76 -18.22 -1.73 -5.91
C GLY A 76 -18.80 -0.40 -5.45
N ASP A 77 -18.72 -0.05 -4.16
CA ASP A 77 -19.01 1.30 -3.68
C ASP A 77 -17.81 2.20 -3.96
N PRO A 78 -17.96 3.24 -4.83
CA PRO A 78 -16.85 4.10 -5.23
C PRO A 78 -16.25 4.91 -4.07
N LYS A 79 -16.90 4.95 -2.92
CA LYS A 79 -16.33 5.60 -1.72
C LYS A 79 -15.25 4.78 -1.03
N TYR A 80 -15.20 3.48 -1.29
CA TYR A 80 -14.30 2.55 -0.60
C TYR A 80 -13.36 1.88 -1.58
N ARG A 81 -12.12 1.68 -1.17
CA ARG A 81 -11.16 0.91 -1.94
C ARG A 81 -10.24 0.10 -1.05
N LEU A 82 -9.83 -1.06 -1.53
CA LEU A 82 -8.83 -1.91 -0.93
C LEU A 82 -7.55 -1.85 -1.77
N ILE A 83 -6.49 -1.31 -1.20
CA ILE A 83 -5.18 -1.17 -1.85
C ILE A 83 -4.24 -2.20 -1.23
N ASN A 84 -3.74 -3.14 -2.02
CA ASN A 84 -2.75 -4.12 -1.58
C ASN A 84 -1.36 -3.70 -2.04
N ILE A 85 -0.46 -3.37 -1.12
CA ILE A 85 0.93 -3.04 -1.42
C ILE A 85 1.74 -4.33 -1.29
N VAL A 86 2.19 -4.88 -2.42
CA VAL A 86 3.05 -6.06 -2.46
C VAL A 86 4.50 -5.60 -2.32
N ASN A 87 5.07 -5.83 -1.14
CA ASN A 87 6.46 -5.48 -0.84
C ASN A 87 7.41 -6.60 -1.30
N PHE A 88 8.21 -6.32 -2.32
CA PHE A 88 9.23 -7.24 -2.84
C PHE A 88 10.56 -7.15 -2.07
N GLN A 89 10.60 -6.41 -0.96
CA GLN A 89 11.75 -6.30 -0.05
C GLN A 89 13.05 -5.91 -0.75
N GLN A 90 12.97 -5.15 -1.83
CA GLN A 90 14.11 -4.71 -2.65
C GLN A 90 14.91 -5.87 -3.27
N GLY A 91 14.32 -7.07 -3.38
CA GLY A 91 15.00 -8.27 -3.87
C GLY A 91 14.90 -8.51 -5.38
N ILE A 92 14.15 -7.68 -6.12
CA ILE A 92 13.88 -7.93 -7.53
C ILE A 92 14.83 -7.18 -8.44
N PHE A 93 15.55 -7.93 -9.25
CA PHE A 93 16.43 -7.40 -10.29
C PHE A 93 15.63 -6.58 -11.32
N ALA A 94 16.07 -5.36 -11.63
CA ALA A 94 15.29 -4.40 -12.42
C ALA A 94 14.70 -4.94 -13.75
N PRO A 95 15.43 -5.73 -14.57
CA PRO A 95 14.88 -6.33 -15.79
C PRO A 95 13.69 -7.26 -15.58
N LEU A 96 13.55 -7.89 -14.41
CA LEU A 96 12.44 -8.80 -14.10
C LEU A 96 11.17 -8.07 -13.68
N ARG A 97 11.24 -6.79 -13.33
CA ARG A 97 10.09 -6.01 -12.88
C ARG A 97 8.96 -5.99 -13.91
N GLY A 98 9.29 -5.83 -15.18
CA GLY A 98 8.30 -5.85 -16.28
C GLY A 98 7.54 -7.18 -16.39
N VAL A 99 8.26 -8.30 -16.23
CA VAL A 99 7.66 -9.64 -16.23
C VAL A 99 6.75 -9.83 -15.03
N ILE A 100 7.20 -9.42 -13.84
CA ILE A 100 6.41 -9.50 -12.61
C ILE A 100 5.13 -8.66 -12.72
N MET A 101 5.23 -7.44 -13.23
CA MET A 101 4.08 -6.57 -13.46
C MET A 101 3.06 -7.22 -14.41
N ALA A 102 3.50 -7.88 -15.49
CA ALA A 102 2.63 -8.60 -16.40
C ALA A 102 1.92 -9.79 -15.71
N ILE A 103 2.65 -10.54 -14.88
CA ILE A 103 2.08 -11.64 -14.10
C ILE A 103 1.03 -11.11 -13.10
N ILE A 104 1.31 -10.02 -12.41
CA ILE A 104 0.36 -9.41 -11.48
C ILE A 104 -0.91 -9.01 -12.22
N ARG A 105 -0.80 -8.26 -13.31
CA ARG A 105 -1.98 -7.86 -14.12
C ARG A 105 -2.81 -9.05 -14.57
N HIS A 106 -2.17 -10.10 -15.06
CA HIS A 106 -2.88 -11.32 -15.46
C HIS A 106 -3.65 -11.97 -14.29
N ARG A 107 -3.07 -12.00 -13.09
CA ARG A 107 -3.76 -12.50 -11.88
C ARG A 107 -4.95 -11.59 -11.49
N LEU A 108 -4.80 -10.28 -11.60
CA LEU A 108 -5.88 -9.33 -11.31
C LEU A 108 -7.04 -9.45 -12.31
N ASP A 109 -6.75 -9.72 -13.58
CA ASP A 109 -7.77 -9.99 -14.60
C ASP A 109 -8.54 -11.30 -14.30
N ALA A 110 -7.85 -12.31 -13.77
CA ALA A 110 -8.49 -13.55 -13.32
C ALA A 110 -9.36 -13.30 -12.08
N GLU A 111 -8.88 -12.51 -11.11
CA GLU A 111 -9.65 -12.16 -9.92
C GLU A 111 -10.88 -11.32 -10.26
N ALA A 112 -10.78 -10.37 -11.18
CA ALA A 112 -11.91 -9.60 -11.67
C ALA A 112 -13.01 -10.49 -12.27
N LYS A 113 -12.65 -11.58 -12.97
CA LYS A 113 -13.63 -12.57 -13.48
C LYS A 113 -14.34 -13.30 -12.34
N ASN A 114 -13.64 -13.61 -11.25
CA ASN A 114 -14.25 -14.23 -10.07
C ASN A 114 -15.25 -13.28 -9.42
N LEU A 115 -14.91 -11.99 -9.30
CA LEU A 115 -15.77 -10.96 -8.73
C LEU A 115 -16.97 -10.62 -9.62
N GLN A 116 -16.90 -10.89 -10.93
CA GLN A 116 -17.97 -10.56 -11.88
C GLN A 116 -19.32 -11.17 -11.48
N LYS A 117 -19.31 -12.36 -10.88
CA LYS A 117 -20.55 -13.00 -10.38
C LYS A 117 -21.19 -12.15 -9.28
N VAL A 118 -20.41 -11.72 -8.30
CA VAL A 118 -20.88 -10.86 -7.19
C VAL A 118 -21.43 -9.52 -7.71
N TYR A 119 -20.76 -8.93 -8.69
CA TYR A 119 -21.20 -7.67 -9.31
C TYR A 119 -22.51 -7.85 -10.08
N THR A 120 -22.65 -8.96 -10.78
CA THR A 120 -23.88 -9.29 -11.51
C THR A 120 -25.05 -9.53 -10.55
N GLU A 121 -24.87 -10.31 -9.50
CA GLU A 121 -25.89 -10.58 -8.47
C GLU A 121 -26.34 -9.29 -7.79
N ARG A 122 -25.42 -8.35 -7.55
CA ARG A 122 -25.69 -7.04 -6.94
C ARG A 122 -26.13 -5.98 -7.95
N LYS A 123 -26.24 -6.31 -9.24
CA LYS A 123 -26.63 -5.38 -10.32
C LYS A 123 -25.71 -4.15 -10.42
N LEU A 124 -24.42 -4.33 -10.09
CA LEU A 124 -23.42 -3.27 -10.22
C LEU A 124 -23.00 -3.15 -11.69
N LYS A 125 -23.06 -1.93 -12.24
CA LYS A 125 -22.73 -1.64 -13.65
C LYS A 125 -21.26 -1.25 -13.85
N ARG A 126 -20.38 -1.65 -12.96
CA ARG A 126 -18.94 -1.36 -13.01
C ARG A 126 -18.18 -2.62 -13.41
N ASN A 127 -17.00 -2.40 -13.99
CA ASN A 127 -16.07 -3.49 -14.22
C ASN A 127 -15.36 -3.82 -12.88
N PRO A 128 -15.43 -5.05 -12.37
CA PRO A 128 -14.74 -5.43 -11.13
C PRO A 128 -13.24 -5.15 -11.16
N ARG A 129 -12.61 -5.14 -12.34
CA ARG A 129 -11.19 -4.88 -12.51
C ARG A 129 -10.80 -3.47 -12.04
N ASP A 130 -11.70 -2.50 -12.22
CA ASP A 130 -11.48 -1.10 -11.85
C ASP A 130 -11.54 -0.87 -10.33
N ASP A 131 -11.94 -1.88 -9.55
CA ASP A 131 -12.04 -1.82 -8.09
C ASP A 131 -10.94 -2.64 -7.38
N ILE A 132 -9.97 -3.19 -8.14
CA ILE A 132 -8.85 -3.98 -7.61
C ILE A 132 -7.54 -3.19 -7.74
N TYR A 133 -7.01 -2.70 -6.63
CA TYR A 133 -5.82 -1.86 -6.60
C TYR A 133 -4.63 -2.62 -5.99
N VAL A 134 -3.56 -2.76 -6.77
CA VAL A 134 -2.32 -3.40 -6.33
C VAL A 134 -1.13 -2.50 -6.64
N VAL A 135 -0.34 -2.22 -5.62
CA VAL A 135 0.92 -1.47 -5.73
C VAL A 135 2.07 -2.46 -5.64
N ALA A 136 2.92 -2.53 -6.67
CA ALA A 136 4.11 -3.36 -6.66
C ALA A 136 5.29 -2.55 -6.13
N ASP A 137 5.62 -2.71 -4.85
CA ASP A 137 6.71 -1.97 -4.19
C ASP A 137 8.04 -2.71 -4.33
N PHE A 138 8.80 -2.39 -5.37
CA PHE A 138 10.10 -2.99 -5.64
C PHE A 138 11.27 -2.31 -4.91
N ASP A 139 11.09 -1.11 -4.44
CA ASP A 139 12.15 -0.28 -3.84
C ASP A 139 11.88 0.10 -2.38
N GLY A 140 10.76 -0.35 -1.83
CA GLY A 140 10.36 -0.11 -0.44
C GLY A 140 9.81 1.30 -0.19
N LYS A 141 9.56 2.10 -1.24
CA LYS A 141 9.06 3.46 -1.08
C LYS A 141 7.62 3.51 -0.58
N ALA A 142 6.76 2.62 -1.08
CA ALA A 142 5.37 2.60 -0.67
C ALA A 142 5.25 2.21 0.82
N VAL A 143 5.96 1.17 1.25
CA VAL A 143 5.94 0.76 2.67
C VAL A 143 6.61 1.78 3.58
N SER A 144 7.63 2.51 3.10
CA SER A 144 8.27 3.59 3.86
C SER A 144 7.31 4.76 4.12
N GLN A 145 6.42 5.09 3.18
CA GLN A 145 5.37 6.08 3.41
C GLN A 145 4.43 5.69 4.55
N LEU A 146 4.25 4.39 4.80
CA LEU A 146 3.44 3.85 5.89
C LEU A 146 4.21 3.76 7.23
N GLY A 147 5.43 4.30 7.29
CA GLY A 147 6.27 4.26 8.48
C GLY A 147 6.86 2.88 8.77
N MET A 148 6.90 1.99 7.77
CA MET A 148 7.46 0.66 7.88
C MET A 148 8.86 0.61 7.26
N ALA A 149 9.72 -0.30 7.75
CA ALA A 149 11.01 -0.52 7.13
C ALA A 149 10.84 -1.08 5.69
N PRO A 150 11.63 -0.61 4.70
CA PRO A 150 11.50 -1.05 3.30
C PRO A 150 11.55 -2.57 3.09
N LYS A 151 12.28 -3.28 3.96
CA LYS A 151 12.44 -4.75 3.93
C LYS A 151 11.62 -5.46 5.01
N SER A 152 10.65 -4.78 5.63
CA SER A 152 9.83 -5.42 6.65
C SER A 152 9.10 -6.63 6.07
N PRO A 153 9.16 -7.80 6.71
CA PRO A 153 8.37 -8.96 6.36
C PRO A 153 6.95 -8.89 6.95
N GLU A 154 6.66 -7.85 7.72
CA GLU A 154 5.43 -7.75 8.49
C GLU A 154 4.22 -7.49 7.61
N PHE A 155 3.12 -8.15 7.95
CA PHE A 155 1.80 -7.79 7.45
C PHE A 155 1.25 -6.63 8.27
N ALA A 156 0.64 -5.66 7.61
CA ALA A 156 -0.03 -4.55 8.27
C ALA A 156 -1.28 -4.13 7.50
N VAL A 157 -2.27 -3.65 8.22
CA VAL A 157 -3.51 -3.08 7.67
C VAL A 157 -3.72 -1.69 8.24
N PHE A 158 -4.03 -0.74 7.37
CA PHE A 158 -4.32 0.65 7.71
C PHE A 158 -5.70 1.01 7.13
N VAL A 159 -6.50 1.75 7.88
CA VAL A 159 -7.75 2.34 7.39
C VAL A 159 -7.63 3.85 7.47
N PHE A 160 -7.77 4.52 6.33
CA PHE A 160 -7.78 5.98 6.20
C PHE A 160 -9.19 6.45 5.81
N ASP A 161 -9.62 7.57 6.37
CA ASP A 161 -10.82 8.28 5.89
C ASP A 161 -10.53 9.06 4.60
N GLY A 162 -11.56 9.64 3.98
CA GLY A 162 -11.42 10.37 2.72
C GLY A 162 -10.55 11.64 2.79
N ARG A 163 -10.15 12.08 3.99
CA ARG A 163 -9.23 13.20 4.22
C ARG A 163 -7.81 12.75 4.54
N GLY A 164 -7.56 11.45 4.50
CA GLY A 164 -6.26 10.85 4.82
C GLY A 164 -5.98 10.70 6.31
N ARG A 165 -6.98 10.87 7.19
CA ARG A 165 -6.80 10.60 8.61
C ARG A 165 -6.70 9.09 8.84
N LEU A 166 -5.62 8.64 9.49
CA LEU A 166 -5.46 7.25 9.89
C LEU A 166 -6.44 6.92 11.02
N VAL A 167 -7.46 6.13 10.71
CA VAL A 167 -8.52 5.73 11.66
C VAL A 167 -8.07 4.56 12.50
N ARG A 168 -7.47 3.53 11.87
CA ARG A 168 -6.98 2.31 12.56
C ARG A 168 -5.76 1.74 11.88
N ARG A 169 -4.97 1.01 12.66
CA ARG A 169 -3.84 0.19 12.20
C ARG A 169 -3.85 -1.15 12.94
N TRP A 170 -3.51 -2.22 12.22
CA TRP A 170 -3.28 -3.55 12.78
C TRP A 170 -2.04 -4.17 12.15
N ASN A 171 -1.33 -5.00 12.91
CA ASN A 171 -0.18 -5.77 12.45
C ASN A 171 -0.58 -7.21 12.07
N ASP A 172 -1.87 -7.50 12.07
CA ASP A 172 -2.47 -8.75 11.60
C ASP A 172 -3.85 -8.47 10.99
N VAL A 173 -4.49 -9.51 10.46
CA VAL A 173 -5.83 -9.41 9.88
C VAL A 173 -6.85 -9.10 10.97
N PRO A 174 -7.51 -7.93 10.96
CA PRO A 174 -8.51 -7.57 11.97
C PRO A 174 -9.72 -8.51 11.90
N SER A 175 -10.50 -8.63 12.98
CA SER A 175 -11.80 -9.30 12.89
C SER A 175 -12.76 -8.55 11.96
N ALA A 176 -13.81 -9.23 11.46
CA ALA A 176 -14.80 -8.60 10.59
C ALA A 176 -15.52 -7.43 11.29
N GLU A 177 -15.79 -7.57 12.60
CA GLU A 177 -16.42 -6.56 13.43
C GLU A 177 -15.51 -5.33 13.60
N ALA A 178 -14.20 -5.57 13.89
CA ALA A 178 -13.22 -4.50 14.05
C ALA A 178 -13.00 -3.72 12.75
N LEU A 179 -12.95 -4.43 11.61
CA LEU A 179 -12.84 -3.79 10.30
C LEU A 179 -14.09 -2.98 9.98
N THR A 180 -15.28 -3.54 10.21
CA THR A 180 -16.57 -2.86 10.00
C THR A 180 -16.67 -1.58 10.83
N ALA A 181 -16.31 -1.65 12.11
CA ALA A 181 -16.32 -0.48 12.99
C ALA A 181 -15.38 0.64 12.50
N ALA A 182 -14.16 0.25 12.05
CA ALA A 182 -13.21 1.21 11.48
C ALA A 182 -13.72 1.86 10.18
N LEU A 183 -14.38 1.10 9.30
CA LEU A 183 -14.96 1.61 8.06
C LEU A 183 -16.17 2.54 8.32
N GLN A 184 -16.95 2.29 9.37
CA GLN A 184 -18.01 3.17 9.81
C GLN A 184 -17.47 4.48 10.40
N GLU A 185 -16.40 4.42 11.18
CA GLU A 185 -15.71 5.60 11.74
C GLU A 185 -15.04 6.46 10.64
N ALA A 186 -14.54 5.82 9.56
CA ALA A 186 -13.88 6.47 8.43
C ALA A 186 -14.86 7.17 7.46
N ARG A 187 -16.14 6.97 7.59
CA ARG A 187 -17.21 7.50 6.73
C ARG A 187 -17.52 8.97 7.03
#